data_931c8363f7806cc1fbcbe1d5ef80ee6d
#
_entry.id   931c8363f7806cc1fbcbe1d5ef80ee6d
#
_cell.length_a   1.000
_cell.length_b   1.000
_cell.length_c   1.000
_cell.angle_alpha   90.00
_cell.angle_beta   90.00
_cell.angle_gamma   90.00
#
_symmetry.space_group_name_H-M   'P 1'
#
loop_
_entity.id
_entity.type
_entity.pdbx_description
1 polymer ?
#
loop_
_entity_poly.entity_id
_entity_poly.type
_entity_poly.pdbx_seq_one_letter_code
_entity_poly.pdbx_strand_id
1 'polypeptide(L)'
;MLDRTRTDVLPIQEAVAAASPSAWLDAITVSRSHDVLTVALLDGELTTLTTLAAPAAGEPVAVHPIAELLAVGGAWYSARSLTSRDGGAAR
;
A
#
# COMPACT_ATOMS: atom_id res chain seq x y z
N MET A 1 -7.04 -19.24 -13.14
CA MET A 1 -6.76 -18.30 -13.54
C MET A 1 -6.45 -17.21 -12.69
N LEU A 2 -6.19 -16.18 -13.08
CA LEU A 2 -5.85 -15.17 -12.32
C LEU A 2 -6.91 -14.58 -11.68
N ASP A 3 -6.84 -14.39 -10.44
CA ASP A 3 -7.86 -13.85 -9.70
C ASP A 3 -7.61 -12.48 -9.33
N ARG A 4 -6.44 -11.98 -9.54
CA ARG A 4 -6.05 -10.69 -9.06
C ARG A 4 -5.53 -9.88 -10.19
N THR A 5 -5.89 -8.60 -10.25
CA THR A 5 -5.37 -7.67 -11.23
C THR A 5 -4.10 -7.05 -10.69
N ARG A 6 -3.06 -7.07 -11.51
CA ARG A 6 -1.78 -6.48 -11.14
C ARG A 6 -1.37 -5.54 -12.23
N THR A 7 -1.11 -4.31 -11.90
CA THR A 7 -0.73 -3.30 -12.89
C THR A 7 0.77 -3.09 -12.93
N ASP A 8 1.42 -3.00 -11.79
CA ASP A 8 2.84 -2.65 -11.74
C ASP A 8 3.58 -3.46 -10.67
N VAL A 9 3.04 -4.63 -10.31
CA VAL A 9 3.62 -5.46 -9.27
C VAL A 9 4.66 -6.39 -9.87
N LEU A 10 5.84 -6.43 -9.29
CA LEU A 10 6.92 -7.28 -9.75
C LEU A 10 6.84 -8.66 -9.08
N PRO A 11 7.32 -9.71 -9.74
CA PRO A 11 7.30 -11.04 -9.13
C PRO A 11 7.98 -11.10 -7.76
N ILE A 12 9.06 -10.31 -7.55
CA ILE A 12 9.74 -10.31 -6.27
C ILE A 12 8.82 -9.74 -5.19
N GLN A 13 7.98 -8.76 -5.51
CA GLN A 13 7.05 -8.20 -4.54
C GLN A 13 6.02 -9.26 -4.12
N GLU A 14 5.53 -10.04 -5.08
CA GLU A 14 4.58 -11.11 -4.78
C GLU A 14 5.23 -12.16 -3.90
N ALA A 15 6.49 -12.49 -4.18
CA ALA A 15 7.20 -13.50 -3.39
C ALA A 15 7.39 -13.03 -1.95
N VAL A 16 7.73 -11.74 -1.77
CA VAL A 16 7.91 -11.19 -0.43
C VAL A 16 6.59 -11.18 0.32
N ALA A 17 5.50 -10.81 -0.34
CA ALA A 17 4.20 -10.78 0.31
C ALA A 17 3.76 -12.19 0.71
N ALA A 18 4.03 -13.19 -0.15
CA ALA A 18 3.67 -14.57 0.16
C ALA A 18 4.50 -15.10 1.32
N ALA A 19 5.75 -14.65 1.44
CA ALA A 19 6.62 -15.09 2.53
C ALA A 19 6.31 -14.37 3.84
N SER A 20 5.59 -13.26 3.80
CA SER A 20 5.33 -12.45 5.00
C SER A 20 3.86 -12.06 5.07
N PRO A 21 2.95 -13.04 5.12
CA PRO A 21 1.53 -12.70 5.08
C PRO A 21 1.06 -11.89 6.29
N SER A 22 1.74 -12.01 7.42
CA SER A 22 1.34 -11.28 8.61
C SER A 22 1.76 -9.81 8.55
N ALA A 23 2.49 -9.40 7.53
CA ALA A 23 2.90 -8.01 7.41
C ALA A 23 1.84 -7.13 6.74
N TRP A 24 0.76 -7.71 6.24
CA TRP A 24 -0.35 -6.92 5.71
C TRP A 24 -1.00 -6.14 6.84
N LEU A 25 -1.21 -4.84 6.62
CA LEU A 25 -1.82 -3.96 7.60
C LEU A 25 -3.11 -3.40 7.02
N ASP A 26 -4.20 -3.54 7.74
CA ASP A 26 -5.47 -2.97 7.29
C ASP A 26 -5.47 -1.47 7.48
N ALA A 27 -6.07 -0.77 6.56
CA ALA A 27 -6.11 0.68 6.59
C ALA A 27 -7.35 1.19 5.88
N ILE A 28 -7.62 2.47 6.06
CA ILE A 28 -8.75 3.14 5.42
C ILE A 28 -8.18 4.29 4.59
N THR A 29 -8.65 4.44 3.37
CA THR A 29 -8.23 5.52 2.50
C THR A 29 -8.72 6.85 3.04
N VAL A 30 -7.81 7.81 3.15
CA VAL A 30 -8.14 9.15 3.62
C VAL A 30 -8.29 10.09 2.44
N SER A 31 -7.28 10.16 1.57
CA SER A 31 -7.31 11.08 0.45
C SER A 31 -6.30 10.67 -0.59
N ARG A 32 -6.45 11.22 -1.78
CA ARG A 32 -5.50 10.98 -2.86
C ARG A 32 -5.27 12.27 -3.62
N SER A 33 -4.02 12.55 -3.94
CA SER A 33 -3.66 13.72 -4.72
C SER A 33 -2.62 13.27 -5.73
N HIS A 34 -2.98 13.28 -7.02
CA HIS A 34 -2.13 12.78 -8.08
C HIS A 34 -1.82 11.30 -7.82
N ASP A 35 -0.57 10.95 -7.65
CA ASP A 35 -0.18 9.57 -7.38
C ASP A 35 0.19 9.35 -5.91
N VAL A 36 -0.16 10.29 -5.06
CA VAL A 36 0.12 10.18 -3.63
C VAL A 36 -1.18 9.84 -2.90
N LEU A 37 -1.15 8.74 -2.18
CA LEU A 37 -2.32 8.26 -1.44
C LEU A 37 -2.03 8.34 0.05
N THR A 38 -2.96 8.89 0.82
CA THR A 38 -2.86 8.90 2.27
C THR A 38 -3.85 7.91 2.83
N VAL A 39 -3.36 7.02 3.69
CA VAL A 39 -4.21 6.03 4.35
C VAL A 39 -4.02 6.13 5.85
N ALA A 40 -5.06 5.77 6.60
CA ALA A 40 -5.00 5.70 8.05
C ALA A 40 -4.96 4.24 8.45
N LEU A 41 -3.90 3.82 9.11
CA LEU A 41 -3.80 2.46 9.62
C LEU A 41 -4.75 2.32 10.80
N LEU A 42 -5.09 1.11 11.13
CA LEU A 42 -6.06 0.88 12.22
C LEU A 42 -5.59 1.38 13.57
N ASP A 43 -4.29 1.55 13.74
CA ASP A 43 -3.76 2.11 14.99
C ASP A 43 -3.81 3.64 14.99
N GLY A 44 -4.35 4.24 13.94
CA GLY A 44 -4.49 5.70 13.85
C GLY A 44 -3.36 6.41 13.15
N GLU A 45 -2.30 5.70 12.81
CA GLU A 45 -1.16 6.33 12.15
C GLU A 45 -1.47 6.61 10.69
N LEU A 46 -1.10 7.78 10.21
CA LEU A 46 -1.27 8.13 8.81
C LEU A 46 0.01 7.79 8.04
N THR A 47 -0.19 7.23 6.87
CA THR A 47 0.92 6.86 6.00
C THR A 47 0.64 7.36 4.60
N THR A 48 1.64 7.92 3.94
CA THR A 48 1.50 8.36 2.55
C THR A 48 2.29 7.43 1.64
N LEU A 49 1.70 7.12 0.50
CA LEU A 49 2.26 6.16 -0.46
C LEU A 49 2.21 6.74 -1.85
N THR A 50 3.22 6.41 -2.67
CA THR A 50 3.15 6.67 -4.10
C THR A 50 2.62 5.40 -4.75
N THR A 51 1.50 5.49 -5.44
CA THR A 51 0.87 4.33 -6.05
C THR A 51 -0.06 4.75 -7.18
N LEU A 52 -0.28 3.83 -8.12
CA LEU A 52 -1.25 4.06 -9.19
C LEU A 52 -2.66 3.75 -8.74
N ALA A 53 -2.84 3.11 -7.60
CA ALA A 53 -4.16 2.79 -7.09
C ALA A 53 -4.91 4.07 -6.74
N ALA A 54 -6.21 4.06 -6.97
CA ALA A 54 -7.04 5.24 -6.71
C ALA A 54 -8.31 4.86 -5.96
N PRO A 55 -8.20 4.31 -4.76
CA PRO A 55 -9.38 3.98 -3.98
C PRO A 55 -10.10 5.27 -3.54
N ALA A 56 -11.39 5.17 -3.32
CA ALA A 56 -12.17 6.31 -2.86
C ALA A 56 -11.90 6.56 -1.37
N ALA A 57 -12.06 7.80 -0.94
CA ALA A 57 -11.93 8.11 0.49
C ALA A 57 -12.91 7.26 1.28
N GLY A 58 -12.44 6.68 2.36
CA GLY A 58 -13.24 5.78 3.18
C GLY A 58 -13.18 4.32 2.78
N GLU A 59 -12.57 4.04 1.63
CA GLU A 59 -12.50 2.65 1.15
C GLU A 59 -11.45 1.87 1.92
N PRO A 60 -11.76 0.66 2.39
CA PRO A 60 -10.76 -0.15 3.10
C PRO A 60 -9.72 -0.69 2.14
N VAL A 61 -8.48 -0.70 2.57
CA VAL A 61 -7.36 -1.20 1.79
C VAL A 61 -6.43 -1.96 2.72
N ALA A 62 -5.42 -2.62 2.16
CA ALA A 62 -4.38 -3.27 2.97
C ALA A 62 -3.02 -2.88 2.42
N VAL A 63 -2.08 -2.63 3.29
CA VAL A 63 -0.74 -2.19 2.93
C VAL A 63 0.26 -3.23 3.38
N HIS A 64 1.21 -3.58 2.49
CA HIS A 64 2.30 -4.49 2.86
C HIS A 64 3.60 -3.69 2.75
N PRO A 65 4.08 -3.12 3.85
CA PRO A 65 5.23 -2.21 3.77
C PRO A 65 6.53 -2.90 3.36
N ILE A 66 6.67 -4.18 3.66
CA ILE A 66 7.89 -4.90 3.30
C ILE A 66 7.94 -5.16 1.80
N ALA A 67 6.84 -5.57 1.21
CA ALA A 67 6.78 -5.84 -0.22
C ALA A 67 6.47 -4.60 -1.04
N GLU A 68 6.14 -3.49 -0.39
CA GLU A 68 5.73 -2.25 -1.03
C GLU A 68 4.52 -2.48 -1.92
N LEU A 69 3.47 -3.05 -1.34
CA LEU A 69 2.24 -3.36 -2.05
C LEU A 69 1.04 -2.73 -1.35
N LEU A 70 0.03 -2.43 -2.15
CA LEU A 70 -1.27 -1.99 -1.66
C LEU A 70 -2.33 -2.88 -2.30
N ALA A 71 -3.23 -3.41 -1.49
CA ALA A 71 -4.34 -4.21 -1.99
C ALA A 71 -5.61 -3.38 -1.90
N VAL A 72 -6.33 -3.25 -3.02
CA VAL A 72 -7.58 -2.53 -3.10
C VAL A 72 -8.58 -3.49 -3.74
N GLY A 73 -9.49 -3.99 -2.95
CA GLY A 73 -10.41 -5.02 -3.42
C GLY A 73 -9.62 -6.25 -3.81
N GLY A 74 -9.78 -6.73 -5.00
CA GLY A 74 -9.04 -7.87 -5.50
C GLY A 74 -7.80 -7.52 -6.30
N ALA A 75 -7.41 -6.26 -6.30
CA ALA A 75 -6.29 -5.80 -7.12
C ALA A 75 -5.10 -5.42 -6.24
N TRP A 76 -3.89 -5.74 -6.71
CA TRP A 76 -2.66 -5.36 -6.03
C TRP A 76 -1.93 -4.32 -6.86
N TYR A 77 -1.32 -3.35 -6.18
CA TYR A 77 -0.57 -2.27 -6.81
C TYR A 77 0.74 -2.10 -6.08
N SER A 78 1.76 -1.68 -6.78
CA SER A 78 3.00 -1.26 -6.15
C SER A 78 2.73 0.04 -5.37
N ALA A 79 3.25 0.15 -4.17
CA ALA A 79 3.00 1.32 -3.32
C ALA A 79 4.24 1.59 -2.49
N ARG A 80 4.94 2.68 -2.84
CA ARG A 80 6.17 3.01 -2.14
C ARG A 80 5.88 4.04 -1.06
N SER A 81 6.34 3.77 0.14
CA SER A 81 6.10 4.69 1.26
C SER A 81 6.87 5.98 1.07
N LEU A 82 6.20 7.08 1.27
CA LEU A 82 6.83 8.40 1.27
C LEU A 82 7.08 8.89 2.69
N THR A 83 6.47 8.24 3.66
CA THR A 83 6.67 8.62 5.04
C THR A 83 7.94 8.00 5.51
N SER A 84 8.87 8.71 5.82
CA SER A 84 10.05 8.05 6.20
C SER A 84 10.55 8.42 7.55
N ARG A 85 10.49 8.22 7.36
CA ARG A 85 11.04 8.28 8.00
C ARG A 85 11.94 8.56 8.21
N ASP A 86 11.58 8.84 7.60
CA ASP A 86 12.42 9.04 7.61
C ASP A 86 12.93 9.56 7.94
N GLY A 87 12.53 9.80 7.91
CA GLY A 87 13.14 10.21 8.05
C GLY A 87 13.65 10.56 8.33
N GLY A 88 13.43 10.42 8.31
CA GLY A 88 14.19 10.60 8.40
C GLY A 88 14.75 10.86 8.33
N ALA A 89 14.69 10.78 8.15
CA ALA A 89 15.44 10.89 7.92
C ALA A 89 15.93 11.55 7.93
N ALA A 90 15.80 11.73 7.88
CA ALA A 90 16.40 12.21 7.71
C ALA A 90 16.99 12.72 8.02
N ARG A 91 17.15 12.77 8.07
CA ARG A 91 17.89 13.16 8.13
C ARG A 91 18.49 13.35 8.36
#